data_27e6aebc9c6d4d4e04f8f1802d9688cf
#
_entry.id   27e6aebc9c6d4d4e04f8f1802d9688cf
#
_cell.length_a   1.000
_cell.length_b   1.000
_cell.length_c   1.000
_cell.angle_alpha   90.00
_cell.angle_beta   90.00
_cell.angle_gamma   90.00
#
_symmetry.space_group_name_H-M   'P 1'
#
loop_
_entity.id
_entity.type
_entity.pdbx_description
1 polymer ?
#
loop_
_entity_poly.entity_id
_entity_poly.type
_entity_poly.pdbx_seq_one_letter_code
_entity_poly.pdbx_strand_id
1 'polypeptide(L)'
;EGDFAVEMSMSQGTSLSQMVESCTKAEKLLRAEYPEVKQVVSRIGSAEIPTDPMPVERADIMISLKPKAEWTSAETTEELMEKMEETLHTIPGLEAEISQPIQIRNNELLTGIKQDVAIKIFGDDLDELTKLGEHVGKMISGIQGVSGTSVEQVSGLPQIQVVYNHERMAEYGINVDDINQVLETSFAGGIAGSIYEGERKFDIVLRLDNNDRNVSSIQNLAIPIGSGETIPLTQVADIIYEPAPAQISHENGARRIYVGFNIKGRDVQSTVDEIQNLLDAKLKLPEGYYYTYGGEFQNLQSAITRLMIVVPLALIIIFLLLYATVKNVRESL
;
A
#
# COMPACT_ATOMS: atom_id res chain seq x y z
N GLU A 1 14.28 -1.12 -18.41
CA GLU A 1 12.92 -1.58 -18.56
C GLU A 1 12.17 -0.71 -19.56
N GLY A 2 11.23 -1.31 -20.30
CA GLY A 2 10.46 -0.61 -21.34
C GLY A 2 9.02 -0.28 -20.92
N ASP A 3 8.60 -0.65 -19.69
CA ASP A 3 7.24 -0.48 -19.19
C ASP A 3 7.23 0.36 -17.91
N PHE A 4 6.10 0.99 -17.60
CA PHE A 4 5.89 1.75 -16.36
C PHE A 4 4.84 1.10 -15.48
N ALA A 5 4.96 1.31 -14.18
CA ALA A 5 3.95 1.02 -13.18
C ALA A 5 3.56 2.32 -12.47
N VAL A 6 2.27 2.54 -12.34
CA VAL A 6 1.71 3.68 -11.60
C VAL A 6 1.02 3.15 -10.36
N GLU A 7 1.43 3.66 -9.21
CA GLU A 7 0.66 3.51 -7.98
C GLU A 7 -0.33 4.66 -7.89
N MET A 8 -1.60 4.32 -7.95
CA MET A 8 -2.69 5.27 -7.82
C MET A 8 -3.36 5.15 -6.46
N SER A 9 -3.61 6.27 -5.81
CA SER A 9 -4.43 6.31 -4.60
C SER A 9 -5.42 7.46 -4.60
N MET A 10 -6.54 7.24 -3.94
CA MET A 10 -7.57 8.25 -3.66
C MET A 10 -7.82 8.34 -2.16
N SER A 11 -8.58 9.34 -1.75
CA SER A 11 -8.95 9.53 -0.35
C SER A 11 -9.59 8.29 0.23
N GLN A 12 -9.28 7.99 1.48
CA GLN A 12 -9.81 6.83 2.19
C GLN A 12 -11.34 6.84 2.24
N GLY A 13 -11.94 5.67 2.04
CA GLY A 13 -13.40 5.55 1.92
C GLY A 13 -13.96 5.82 0.52
N THR A 14 -13.10 6.04 -0.47
CA THR A 14 -13.53 6.11 -1.87
C THR A 14 -14.15 4.78 -2.29
N SER A 15 -15.32 4.85 -2.93
CA SER A 15 -16.02 3.64 -3.40
C SER A 15 -15.32 2.97 -4.59
N LEU A 16 -15.53 1.65 -4.75
CA LEU A 16 -15.02 0.93 -5.92
C LEU A 16 -15.48 1.56 -7.24
N SER A 17 -16.73 2.02 -7.31
CA SER A 17 -17.26 2.65 -8.52
C SER A 17 -16.51 3.93 -8.88
N GLN A 18 -16.22 4.76 -7.88
CA GLN A 18 -15.43 5.99 -8.06
C GLN A 18 -13.99 5.67 -8.48
N MET A 19 -13.38 4.64 -7.86
CA MET A 19 -12.02 4.23 -8.21
C MET A 19 -11.96 3.69 -9.66
N VAL A 20 -12.93 2.88 -10.09
CA VAL A 20 -13.04 2.39 -11.47
C VAL A 20 -13.18 3.54 -12.46
N GLU A 21 -14.01 4.56 -12.13
CA GLU A 21 -14.16 5.75 -12.97
C GLU A 21 -12.84 6.52 -13.09
N SER A 22 -12.13 6.75 -11.98
CA SER A 22 -10.85 7.45 -11.95
C SER A 22 -9.75 6.69 -12.71
N CYS A 23 -9.64 5.38 -12.53
CA CYS A 23 -8.72 4.54 -13.30
C CYS A 23 -9.04 4.59 -14.81
N THR A 24 -10.32 4.45 -15.18
CA THR A 24 -10.76 4.52 -16.58
C THR A 24 -10.41 5.88 -17.21
N LYS A 25 -10.54 6.95 -16.44
CA LYS A 25 -10.18 8.31 -16.88
C LYS A 25 -8.66 8.43 -17.08
N ALA A 26 -7.87 7.90 -16.13
CA ALA A 26 -6.41 7.86 -16.22
C ALA A 26 -5.94 7.08 -17.45
N GLU A 27 -6.49 5.87 -17.68
CA GLU A 27 -6.18 5.05 -18.85
C GLU A 27 -6.48 5.77 -20.18
N LYS A 28 -7.63 6.44 -20.26
CA LYS A 28 -8.02 7.21 -21.46
C LYS A 28 -7.10 8.40 -21.71
N LEU A 29 -6.75 9.14 -20.66
CA LEU A 29 -5.82 10.28 -20.73
C LEU A 29 -4.43 9.83 -21.21
N LEU A 30 -3.84 8.84 -20.57
CA LEU A 30 -2.53 8.32 -20.94
C LEU A 30 -2.47 7.84 -22.38
N ARG A 31 -3.49 7.13 -22.85
CA ARG A 31 -3.56 6.64 -24.24
C ARG A 31 -3.82 7.73 -25.25
N ALA A 32 -4.49 8.82 -24.87
CA ALA A 32 -4.80 9.93 -25.76
C ALA A 32 -3.62 10.88 -25.94
N GLU A 33 -2.88 11.16 -24.86
CA GLU A 33 -1.82 12.16 -24.84
C GLU A 33 -0.45 11.59 -25.19
N TYR A 34 -0.23 10.28 -24.97
CA TYR A 34 1.08 9.65 -25.16
C TYR A 34 1.03 8.57 -26.25
N PRO A 35 1.51 8.87 -27.47
CA PRO A 35 1.56 7.89 -28.57
C PRO A 35 2.44 6.66 -28.29
N GLU A 36 3.35 6.77 -27.32
CA GLU A 36 4.23 5.71 -26.84
C GLU A 36 3.49 4.61 -26.12
N VAL A 37 2.32 4.91 -25.54
CA VAL A 37 1.52 3.95 -24.78
C VAL A 37 0.91 2.91 -25.73
N LYS A 38 1.31 1.65 -25.55
CA LYS A 38 0.78 0.50 -26.29
C LYS A 38 -0.47 -0.06 -25.61
N GLN A 39 -0.40 -0.25 -24.31
CA GLN A 39 -1.47 -0.83 -23.51
C GLN A 39 -1.42 -0.30 -22.07
N VAL A 40 -2.59 -0.13 -21.47
CA VAL A 40 -2.74 0.22 -20.06
C VAL A 40 -3.69 -0.77 -19.42
N VAL A 41 -3.33 -1.28 -18.24
CA VAL A 41 -4.15 -2.23 -17.46
C VAL A 41 -4.13 -1.80 -16.01
N SER A 42 -5.31 -1.59 -15.43
CA SER A 42 -5.48 -1.23 -14.01
C SER A 42 -5.91 -2.43 -13.19
N ARG A 43 -5.28 -2.63 -12.04
CA ARG A 43 -5.69 -3.56 -11.00
C ARG A 43 -6.18 -2.74 -9.80
N ILE A 44 -7.44 -2.88 -9.41
CA ILE A 44 -8.07 -2.12 -8.34
C ILE A 44 -8.39 -3.06 -7.18
N GLY A 45 -7.95 -2.70 -5.97
CA GLY A 45 -8.22 -3.50 -4.78
C GLY A 45 -7.62 -4.91 -4.85
N SER A 46 -8.08 -5.79 -3.95
CA SER A 46 -7.63 -7.17 -3.84
C SER A 46 -8.55 -8.13 -4.59
N ALA A 47 -7.99 -9.23 -5.09
CA ALA A 47 -8.75 -10.36 -5.59
C ALA A 47 -9.45 -11.11 -4.43
N GLU A 48 -10.38 -12.00 -4.77
CA GLU A 48 -11.10 -12.84 -3.80
C GLU A 48 -10.13 -13.68 -2.93
N ILE A 49 -9.05 -14.17 -3.52
CA ILE A 49 -7.92 -14.76 -2.79
C ILE A 49 -6.74 -13.80 -2.93
N PRO A 50 -6.49 -12.94 -1.92
CA PRO A 50 -5.47 -11.92 -2.04
C PRO A 50 -4.06 -12.50 -1.92
N THR A 51 -3.29 -12.42 -2.98
CA THR A 51 -1.83 -12.63 -2.94
C THR A 51 -1.08 -11.37 -2.53
N ASP A 52 -1.73 -10.22 -2.68
CA ASP A 52 -1.25 -8.89 -2.36
C ASP A 52 -2.49 -8.06 -1.94
N PRO A 53 -2.75 -7.95 -0.63
CA PRO A 53 -3.91 -7.22 -0.13
C PRO A 53 -3.75 -5.72 -0.40
N MET A 54 -4.70 -5.18 -1.15
CA MET A 54 -4.75 -3.76 -1.50
C MET A 54 -6.15 -3.22 -1.24
N PRO A 55 -6.30 -2.08 -0.53
CA PRO A 55 -7.61 -1.48 -0.29
C PRO A 55 -8.24 -0.96 -1.60
N VAL A 56 -9.54 -0.72 -1.57
CA VAL A 56 -10.35 -0.38 -2.75
C VAL A 56 -9.97 0.98 -3.35
N GLU A 57 -9.49 1.89 -2.51
CA GLU A 57 -9.01 3.23 -2.88
C GLU A 57 -7.60 3.25 -3.47
N ARG A 58 -6.98 2.09 -3.67
CA ARG A 58 -5.69 1.95 -4.34
C ARG A 58 -5.80 1.13 -5.62
N ALA A 59 -4.98 1.49 -6.59
CA ALA A 59 -4.83 0.74 -7.83
C ALA A 59 -3.39 0.76 -8.32
N ASP A 60 -2.97 -0.35 -8.91
CA ASP A 60 -1.74 -0.44 -9.70
C ASP A 60 -2.10 -0.40 -11.18
N ILE A 61 -1.51 0.53 -11.91
CA ILE A 61 -1.68 0.64 -13.36
C ILE A 61 -0.39 0.23 -14.05
N MET A 62 -0.46 -0.79 -14.88
CA MET A 62 0.66 -1.22 -15.72
C MET A 62 0.54 -0.58 -17.10
N ILE A 63 1.58 0.13 -17.51
CA ILE A 63 1.67 0.83 -18.81
C ILE A 63 2.73 0.14 -19.64
N SER A 64 2.31 -0.58 -20.67
CA SER A 64 3.25 -1.12 -21.66
C SER A 64 3.52 -0.07 -22.74
N LEU A 65 4.79 0.18 -22.97
CA LEU A 65 5.26 1.19 -23.92
C LEU A 65 5.74 0.55 -25.24
N LYS A 66 5.79 1.36 -26.27
CA LYS A 66 6.48 1.04 -27.52
C LYS A 66 7.99 1.13 -27.34
N PRO A 67 8.79 0.52 -28.24
CA PRO A 67 10.24 0.67 -28.22
C PRO A 67 10.66 2.16 -28.18
N LYS A 68 11.70 2.46 -27.40
CA LYS A 68 12.18 3.85 -27.18
C LYS A 68 12.46 4.61 -28.49
N ALA A 69 12.85 3.92 -29.55
CA ALA A 69 13.08 4.53 -30.85
C ALA A 69 11.81 5.11 -31.51
N GLU A 70 10.62 4.73 -31.06
CA GLU A 70 9.33 5.21 -31.56
C GLU A 70 8.73 6.32 -30.66
N TRP A 71 9.45 6.75 -29.63
CA TRP A 71 8.96 7.78 -28.72
C TRP A 71 9.05 9.17 -29.37
N THR A 72 8.04 9.98 -29.14
CA THR A 72 7.90 11.33 -29.68
C THR A 72 7.65 12.39 -28.62
N SER A 73 7.13 12.00 -27.45
CA SER A 73 6.76 12.92 -26.38
C SER A 73 7.92 13.23 -25.43
N ALA A 74 8.94 12.37 -25.37
CA ALA A 74 10.10 12.53 -24.51
C ALA A 74 11.34 11.84 -25.07
N GLU A 75 12.53 12.35 -24.70
CA GLU A 75 13.81 11.76 -25.11
C GLU A 75 14.33 10.74 -24.08
N THR A 76 13.98 10.93 -22.80
CA THR A 76 14.39 10.05 -21.69
C THR A 76 13.20 9.37 -21.02
N THR A 77 13.48 8.30 -20.34
CA THR A 77 12.50 7.55 -19.54
C THR A 77 11.95 8.40 -18.41
N GLU A 78 12.85 9.12 -17.73
CA GLU A 78 12.55 10.00 -16.61
C GLU A 78 11.63 11.16 -17.05
N GLU A 79 11.93 11.77 -18.19
CA GLU A 79 11.11 12.86 -18.75
C GLU A 79 9.70 12.37 -19.09
N LEU A 80 9.58 11.16 -19.66
CA LEU A 80 8.27 10.59 -19.99
C LEU A 80 7.47 10.29 -18.72
N MET A 81 8.12 9.75 -17.67
CA MET A 81 7.48 9.51 -16.38
C MET A 81 6.96 10.81 -15.75
N GLU A 82 7.78 11.87 -15.71
CA GLU A 82 7.37 13.18 -15.17
C GLU A 82 6.15 13.75 -15.88
N LYS A 83 6.17 13.75 -17.23
CA LYS A 83 5.04 14.26 -18.02
C LYS A 83 3.76 13.47 -17.79
N MET A 84 3.85 12.13 -17.73
CA MET A 84 2.70 11.28 -17.46
C MET A 84 2.17 11.50 -16.03
N GLU A 85 3.05 11.67 -15.02
CA GLU A 85 2.70 11.96 -13.65
C GLU A 85 1.96 13.31 -13.54
N GLU A 86 2.45 14.37 -14.19
CA GLU A 86 1.78 15.67 -14.28
C GLU A 86 0.39 15.55 -14.91
N THR A 87 0.25 14.77 -15.97
CA THR A 87 -1.05 14.51 -16.62
C THR A 87 -2.02 13.82 -15.65
N LEU A 88 -1.58 12.82 -14.90
CA LEU A 88 -2.41 12.12 -13.93
C LEU A 88 -2.84 13.02 -12.77
N HIS A 89 -2.00 13.92 -12.31
CA HIS A 89 -2.34 14.90 -11.27
C HIS A 89 -3.44 15.90 -11.70
N THR A 90 -3.80 15.97 -12.97
CA THR A 90 -4.96 16.75 -13.44
C THR A 90 -6.30 16.14 -13.02
N ILE A 91 -6.32 14.86 -12.61
CA ILE A 91 -7.53 14.17 -12.15
C ILE A 91 -7.76 14.54 -10.67
N PRO A 92 -8.89 15.18 -10.34
CA PRO A 92 -9.14 15.65 -8.98
C PRO A 92 -9.15 14.52 -7.94
N GLY A 93 -8.43 14.73 -6.83
CA GLY A 93 -8.39 13.79 -5.71
C GLY A 93 -7.58 12.51 -5.97
N LEU A 94 -6.87 12.44 -7.10
CA LEU A 94 -5.99 11.36 -7.45
C LEU A 94 -4.55 11.72 -7.07
N GLU A 95 -3.91 10.83 -6.33
CA GLU A 95 -2.47 10.79 -6.16
C GLU A 95 -1.91 9.66 -7.01
N ALA A 96 -0.89 9.96 -7.80
CA ALA A 96 -0.26 8.99 -8.69
C ALA A 96 1.26 9.13 -8.62
N GLU A 97 1.94 8.02 -8.53
CA GLU A 97 3.39 7.94 -8.57
C GLU A 97 3.81 6.93 -9.64
N ILE A 98 4.67 7.34 -10.56
CA ILE A 98 5.13 6.50 -11.65
C ILE A 98 6.55 6.02 -11.36
N SER A 99 6.77 4.72 -11.52
CA SER A 99 8.08 4.11 -11.43
C SER A 99 8.18 2.90 -12.37
N GLN A 100 9.29 2.19 -12.28
CA GLN A 100 9.51 1.00 -13.10
C GLN A 100 9.07 -0.27 -12.36
N PRO A 101 8.38 -1.23 -13.02
CA PRO A 101 7.82 -2.41 -12.37
C PRO A 101 8.83 -3.25 -11.59
N ILE A 102 10.05 -3.45 -12.14
CA ILE A 102 11.09 -4.23 -11.47
C ILE A 102 11.67 -3.46 -10.27
N GLN A 103 11.82 -2.14 -10.38
CA GLN A 103 12.28 -1.31 -9.27
C GLN A 103 11.34 -1.41 -8.07
N ILE A 104 10.03 -1.20 -8.30
CA ILE A 104 9.01 -1.37 -7.23
C ILE A 104 9.12 -2.75 -6.62
N ARG A 105 9.18 -3.80 -7.46
CA ARG A 105 9.22 -5.17 -6.97
C ARG A 105 10.49 -5.50 -6.19
N ASN A 106 11.63 -4.98 -6.62
CA ASN A 106 12.89 -5.12 -5.89
C ASN A 106 12.82 -4.41 -4.54
N ASN A 107 12.33 -3.17 -4.50
CA ASN A 107 12.18 -2.42 -3.26
C ASN A 107 11.27 -3.17 -2.29
N GLU A 108 10.11 -3.61 -2.76
CA GLU A 108 9.14 -4.35 -1.97
C GLU A 108 9.70 -5.67 -1.41
N LEU A 109 10.40 -6.45 -2.22
CA LEU A 109 10.98 -7.73 -1.80
C LEU A 109 12.16 -7.57 -0.84
N LEU A 110 12.98 -6.54 -1.04
CA LEU A 110 14.19 -6.32 -0.24
C LEU A 110 13.90 -5.59 1.08
N THR A 111 12.92 -4.70 1.09
CA THR A 111 12.70 -3.77 2.20
C THR A 111 11.29 -3.84 2.79
N GLY A 112 10.35 -4.50 2.10
CA GLY A 112 8.92 -4.53 2.44
C GLY A 112 8.21 -3.19 2.18
N ILE A 113 8.85 -2.26 1.46
CA ILE A 113 8.35 -0.91 1.18
C ILE A 113 8.64 -0.61 -0.30
N LYS A 114 7.70 0.02 -0.98
CA LYS A 114 7.81 0.31 -2.41
C LYS A 114 8.70 1.51 -2.71
N GLN A 115 8.70 2.53 -1.82
CA GLN A 115 9.50 3.75 -1.94
C GLN A 115 10.98 3.51 -1.64
N ASP A 116 11.85 4.40 -2.16
CA ASP A 116 13.31 4.31 -1.98
C ASP A 116 13.72 4.42 -0.51
N VAL A 117 13.05 5.28 0.24
CA VAL A 117 13.33 5.49 1.67
C VAL A 117 12.02 5.49 2.45
N ALA A 118 12.06 4.94 3.65
CA ALA A 118 10.96 5.04 4.60
C ALA A 118 11.43 5.35 6.01
N ILE A 119 10.65 6.17 6.69
CA ILE A 119 10.76 6.40 8.13
C ILE A 119 9.71 5.53 8.78
N LYS A 120 10.14 4.51 9.53
CA LYS A 120 9.28 3.59 10.27
C LYS A 120 9.14 4.09 11.69
N ILE A 121 7.92 4.36 12.13
CA ILE A 121 7.62 4.84 13.49
C ILE A 121 6.94 3.70 14.22
N PHE A 122 7.46 3.35 15.39
CA PHE A 122 6.98 2.24 16.22
C PHE A 122 6.30 2.76 17.47
N GLY A 123 5.21 2.10 17.90
CA GLY A 123 4.44 2.44 19.08
C GLY A 123 3.20 1.56 19.20
N ASP A 124 2.51 1.65 20.34
CA ASP A 124 1.40 0.75 20.66
C ASP A 124 0.02 1.27 20.19
N ASP A 125 -0.17 2.60 20.16
CA ASP A 125 -1.44 3.24 19.83
C ASP A 125 -1.49 3.63 18.35
N LEU A 126 -2.50 3.15 17.60
CA LEU A 126 -2.65 3.40 16.16
C LEU A 126 -3.00 4.85 15.85
N ASP A 127 -3.79 5.50 16.68
CA ASP A 127 -4.22 6.88 16.44
C ASP A 127 -3.04 7.83 16.64
N GLU A 128 -2.20 7.54 17.64
CA GLU A 128 -0.96 8.29 17.88
C GLU A 128 0.06 8.04 16.78
N LEU A 129 0.22 6.80 16.31
CA LEU A 129 1.06 6.47 15.16
C LEU A 129 0.60 7.21 13.90
N THR A 130 -0.71 7.26 13.64
CA THR A 130 -1.27 7.99 12.50
C THR A 130 -0.92 9.47 12.55
N LYS A 131 -1.13 10.13 13.70
CA LYS A 131 -0.79 11.55 13.89
C LYS A 131 0.71 11.81 13.71
N LEU A 132 1.55 10.94 14.26
CA LEU A 132 3.00 11.03 14.11
C LEU A 132 3.42 10.85 12.65
N GLY A 133 2.85 9.87 11.95
CA GLY A 133 3.12 9.64 10.53
C GLY A 133 2.74 10.84 9.66
N GLU A 134 1.53 11.37 9.85
CA GLU A 134 1.09 12.59 9.14
C GLU A 134 1.98 13.81 9.46
N HIS A 135 2.38 13.97 10.73
CA HIS A 135 3.25 15.05 11.13
C HIS A 135 4.64 14.94 10.48
N VAL A 136 5.23 13.75 10.51
CA VAL A 136 6.51 13.47 9.84
C VAL A 136 6.39 13.68 8.34
N GLY A 137 5.33 13.18 7.69
CA GLY A 137 5.08 13.38 6.27
C GLY A 137 5.06 14.86 5.88
N LYS A 138 4.35 15.69 6.65
CA LYS A 138 4.30 17.15 6.46
C LYS A 138 5.66 17.82 6.69
N MET A 139 6.44 17.35 7.65
CA MET A 139 7.77 17.92 7.93
C MET A 139 8.76 17.66 6.80
N ILE A 140 8.74 16.47 6.21
CA ILE A 140 9.71 16.08 5.19
C ILE A 140 9.34 16.51 3.77
N SER A 141 8.05 16.69 3.47
CA SER A 141 7.57 17.06 2.13
C SER A 141 8.12 18.39 1.59
N GLY A 142 8.61 19.27 2.48
CA GLY A 142 9.22 20.54 2.11
C GLY A 142 10.73 20.48 1.87
N ILE A 143 11.37 19.33 2.03
CA ILE A 143 12.83 19.16 1.88
C ILE A 143 13.15 18.97 0.40
N GLN A 144 14.16 19.70 -0.08
CA GLN A 144 14.61 19.60 -1.47
C GLN A 144 15.13 18.18 -1.77
N GLY A 145 14.62 17.59 -2.84
CA GLY A 145 14.94 16.22 -3.26
C GLY A 145 13.93 15.18 -2.80
N VAL A 146 13.07 15.48 -1.84
CA VAL A 146 11.98 14.58 -1.42
C VAL A 146 10.82 14.69 -2.41
N SER A 147 10.34 13.55 -2.89
CA SER A 147 9.17 13.44 -3.78
C SER A 147 8.31 12.23 -3.40
N GLY A 148 7.04 12.24 -3.80
CA GLY A 148 6.14 11.10 -3.58
C GLY A 148 5.99 10.71 -2.11
N THR A 149 5.89 11.69 -1.19
CA THR A 149 5.72 11.40 0.23
C THR A 149 4.38 10.73 0.48
N SER A 150 4.40 9.51 0.96
CA SER A 150 3.21 8.70 1.27
C SER A 150 3.25 8.23 2.72
N VAL A 151 2.16 8.42 3.44
CA VAL A 151 1.97 7.91 4.81
C VAL A 151 1.13 6.65 4.74
N GLU A 152 1.57 5.58 5.40
CA GLU A 152 0.80 4.34 5.49
C GLU A 152 -0.57 4.63 6.14
N GLN A 153 -1.64 4.29 5.42
CA GLN A 153 -3.00 4.52 5.93
C GLN A 153 -3.42 3.34 6.80
N VAL A 154 -3.42 3.55 8.10
CA VAL A 154 -3.73 2.50 9.09
C VAL A 154 -5.09 2.68 9.77
N SER A 155 -5.70 3.87 9.70
CA SER A 155 -6.98 4.19 10.36
C SER A 155 -7.95 4.90 9.42
N GLY A 156 -9.22 4.97 9.82
CA GLY A 156 -10.24 5.76 9.12
C GLY A 156 -11.03 4.99 8.05
N LEU A 157 -10.88 3.66 7.94
CA LEU A 157 -11.71 2.86 7.05
C LEU A 157 -13.16 2.84 7.58
N PRO A 158 -14.14 3.38 6.84
CA PRO A 158 -15.54 3.30 7.25
C PRO A 158 -15.98 1.83 7.35
N GLN A 159 -16.42 1.41 8.53
CA GLN A 159 -16.92 0.06 8.76
C GLN A 159 -18.32 0.09 9.37
N ILE A 160 -19.09 -0.94 9.02
CA ILE A 160 -20.37 -1.23 9.65
C ILE A 160 -20.14 -2.38 10.62
N GLN A 161 -20.33 -2.10 11.90
CA GLN A 161 -20.22 -3.07 12.98
C GLN A 161 -21.62 -3.55 13.39
N VAL A 162 -21.81 -4.85 13.46
CA VAL A 162 -23.03 -5.47 13.98
C VAL A 162 -22.74 -5.96 15.39
N VAL A 163 -23.26 -5.25 16.37
CA VAL A 163 -23.07 -5.57 17.79
C VAL A 163 -24.27 -6.35 18.29
N TYR A 164 -24.06 -7.64 18.56
CA TYR A 164 -25.15 -8.55 18.96
C TYR A 164 -25.65 -8.27 20.38
N ASN A 165 -26.97 -8.25 20.54
CA ASN A 165 -27.61 -8.21 21.86
C ASN A 165 -28.02 -9.63 22.27
N HIS A 166 -27.18 -10.27 23.06
CA HIS A 166 -27.37 -11.67 23.47
C HIS A 166 -28.66 -11.92 24.25
N GLU A 167 -29.16 -10.93 25.01
CA GLU A 167 -30.42 -11.06 25.78
C GLU A 167 -31.61 -11.14 24.83
N ARG A 168 -31.67 -10.20 23.85
CA ARG A 168 -32.74 -10.23 22.81
C ARG A 168 -32.65 -11.45 21.94
N MET A 169 -31.44 -11.88 21.58
CA MET A 169 -31.24 -13.11 20.80
C MET A 169 -31.78 -14.34 21.52
N ALA A 170 -31.58 -14.44 22.85
CA ALA A 170 -32.09 -15.52 23.66
C ALA A 170 -33.62 -15.55 23.70
N GLU A 171 -34.29 -14.38 23.72
CA GLU A 171 -35.76 -14.28 23.66
C GLU A 171 -36.33 -14.87 22.37
N TYR A 172 -35.63 -14.72 21.24
CA TYR A 172 -36.05 -15.27 19.94
C TYR A 172 -35.47 -16.65 19.64
N GLY A 173 -34.60 -17.19 20.52
CA GLY A 173 -33.94 -18.47 20.32
C GLY A 173 -32.96 -18.50 19.13
N ILE A 174 -32.30 -17.39 18.83
CA ILE A 174 -31.38 -17.22 17.70
C ILE A 174 -29.93 -17.29 18.21
N ASN A 175 -29.05 -17.94 17.46
CA ASN A 175 -27.62 -17.97 17.68
C ASN A 175 -26.89 -16.94 16.81
N VAL A 176 -25.67 -16.57 17.21
CA VAL A 176 -24.79 -15.67 16.43
C VAL A 176 -24.53 -16.23 15.05
N ASP A 177 -24.31 -17.53 14.94
CA ASP A 177 -24.02 -18.21 13.67
C ASP A 177 -25.20 -18.10 12.69
N ASP A 178 -26.44 -18.16 13.15
CA ASP A 178 -27.62 -17.98 12.32
C ASP A 178 -27.65 -16.58 11.68
N ILE A 179 -27.34 -15.55 12.46
CA ILE A 179 -27.27 -14.17 11.98
C ILE A 179 -26.09 -13.99 11.02
N ASN A 180 -24.91 -14.51 11.36
CA ASN A 180 -23.73 -14.43 10.51
C ASN A 180 -23.93 -15.09 9.17
N GLN A 181 -24.57 -16.26 9.13
CA GLN A 181 -24.87 -16.95 7.87
C GLN A 181 -25.77 -16.11 6.96
N VAL A 182 -26.78 -15.45 7.52
CA VAL A 182 -27.67 -14.57 6.75
C VAL A 182 -26.94 -13.34 6.25
N LEU A 183 -26.11 -12.70 7.11
CA LEU A 183 -25.28 -11.55 6.75
C LEU A 183 -24.28 -11.91 5.64
N GLU A 184 -23.53 -12.99 5.81
CA GLU A 184 -22.55 -13.46 4.84
C GLU A 184 -23.20 -13.77 3.49
N THR A 185 -24.29 -14.56 3.49
CA THR A 185 -25.02 -14.88 2.27
C THR A 185 -25.55 -13.64 1.56
N SER A 186 -26.09 -12.69 2.34
CA SER A 186 -26.71 -11.47 1.79
C SER A 186 -25.68 -10.50 1.18
N PHE A 187 -24.54 -10.30 1.81
CA PHE A 187 -23.56 -9.27 1.43
C PHE A 187 -22.31 -9.81 0.72
N ALA A 188 -21.71 -10.87 1.23
CA ALA A 188 -20.54 -11.50 0.60
C ALA A 188 -20.93 -12.49 -0.49
N GLY A 189 -22.01 -13.24 -0.28
CA GLY A 189 -22.53 -14.25 -1.15
C GLY A 189 -22.35 -15.65 -0.60
N GLY A 190 -23.43 -16.43 -0.57
CA GLY A 190 -23.43 -17.85 -0.22
C GLY A 190 -23.34 -18.73 -1.45
N ILE A 191 -22.47 -19.74 -1.45
CA ILE A 191 -22.38 -20.72 -2.54
C ILE A 191 -23.55 -21.70 -2.43
N ALA A 192 -24.53 -21.60 -3.34
CA ALA A 192 -25.70 -22.49 -3.41
C ALA A 192 -25.39 -23.78 -4.17
N GLY A 193 -24.33 -23.84 -4.96
CA GLY A 193 -23.93 -24.98 -5.75
C GLY A 193 -22.87 -24.63 -6.78
N SER A 194 -22.54 -25.59 -7.66
CA SER A 194 -21.57 -25.36 -8.73
C SER A 194 -22.02 -26.00 -10.03
N ILE A 195 -21.73 -25.35 -11.14
CA ILE A 195 -21.97 -25.86 -12.50
C ILE A 195 -20.61 -26.19 -13.13
N TYR A 196 -20.53 -27.30 -13.84
CA TYR A 196 -19.36 -27.68 -14.62
C TYR A 196 -19.64 -27.52 -16.12
N GLU A 197 -18.77 -26.75 -16.79
CA GLU A 197 -18.74 -26.60 -18.24
C GLU A 197 -17.41 -27.17 -18.77
N GLY A 198 -17.41 -28.43 -19.15
CA GLY A 198 -16.18 -29.17 -19.47
C GLY A 198 -15.31 -29.34 -18.21
N GLU A 199 -14.10 -28.81 -18.26
CA GLU A 199 -13.15 -28.84 -17.12
C GLU A 199 -13.27 -27.60 -16.18
N ARG A 200 -14.11 -26.63 -16.53
CA ARG A 200 -14.29 -25.42 -15.74
C ARG A 200 -15.43 -25.57 -14.74
N LYS A 201 -15.15 -25.21 -13.49
CA LYS A 201 -16.13 -25.14 -12.40
C LYS A 201 -16.56 -23.68 -12.21
N PHE A 202 -17.87 -23.43 -12.15
CA PHE A 202 -18.48 -22.16 -11.84
C PHE A 202 -19.37 -22.29 -10.61
N ASP A 203 -19.16 -21.46 -9.60
CA ASP A 203 -19.98 -21.47 -8.41
C ASP A 203 -21.25 -20.64 -8.64
N ILE A 204 -22.37 -21.15 -8.16
CA ILE A 204 -23.64 -20.43 -8.11
C ILE A 204 -23.69 -19.67 -6.81
N VAL A 205 -23.57 -18.35 -6.88
CA VAL A 205 -23.54 -17.48 -5.71
C VAL A 205 -24.88 -16.79 -5.53
N LEU A 206 -25.46 -16.94 -4.33
CA LEU A 206 -26.68 -16.24 -3.90
C LEU A 206 -26.27 -15.02 -3.05
N ARG A 207 -26.72 -13.83 -3.42
CA ARG A 207 -26.51 -12.59 -2.66
C ARG A 207 -27.57 -11.55 -2.99
N LEU A 208 -27.67 -10.49 -2.17
CA LEU A 208 -28.52 -9.34 -2.47
C LEU A 208 -28.02 -8.59 -3.71
N ASP A 209 -28.94 -7.93 -4.41
CA ASP A 209 -28.60 -7.03 -5.52
C ASP A 209 -27.68 -5.89 -5.03
N ASN A 210 -26.88 -5.34 -5.93
CA ASN A 210 -25.97 -4.23 -5.61
C ASN A 210 -26.67 -3.01 -5.02
N ASN A 211 -27.89 -2.72 -5.49
CA ASN A 211 -28.69 -1.59 -5.01
C ASN A 211 -29.21 -1.79 -3.58
N ASP A 212 -29.36 -3.05 -3.16
CA ASP A 212 -29.87 -3.43 -1.86
C ASP A 212 -28.75 -3.69 -0.83
N ARG A 213 -27.48 -3.56 -1.22
CA ARG A 213 -26.35 -3.69 -0.31
C ARG A 213 -25.93 -2.34 0.27
N ASN A 214 -26.76 -1.81 1.15
CA ASN A 214 -26.56 -0.52 1.83
C ASN A 214 -26.90 -0.62 3.33
N VAL A 215 -26.61 0.43 4.10
CA VAL A 215 -26.83 0.45 5.56
C VAL A 215 -28.29 0.17 5.93
N SER A 216 -29.24 0.74 5.20
CA SER A 216 -30.67 0.52 5.46
C SER A 216 -31.08 -0.92 5.24
N SER A 217 -30.50 -1.58 4.26
CA SER A 217 -30.77 -3.01 3.98
C SER A 217 -30.22 -3.91 5.07
N ILE A 218 -29.05 -3.57 5.65
CA ILE A 218 -28.52 -4.29 6.81
C ILE A 218 -29.48 -4.16 8.01
N GLN A 219 -29.95 -2.95 8.31
CA GLN A 219 -30.88 -2.69 9.42
C GLN A 219 -32.16 -3.51 9.32
N ASN A 220 -32.68 -3.62 8.11
CA ASN A 220 -33.94 -4.31 7.82
C ASN A 220 -33.76 -5.78 7.37
N LEU A 221 -32.54 -6.31 7.47
CA LEU A 221 -32.27 -7.67 7.06
C LEU A 221 -33.15 -8.66 7.84
N ALA A 222 -33.89 -9.48 7.13
CA ALA A 222 -34.80 -10.43 7.72
C ALA A 222 -34.06 -11.66 8.27
N ILE A 223 -34.06 -11.79 9.59
CA ILE A 223 -33.43 -12.91 10.31
C ILE A 223 -34.51 -13.96 10.62
N PRO A 224 -34.38 -15.20 10.15
CA PRO A 224 -35.31 -16.26 10.45
C PRO A 224 -35.28 -16.69 11.91
N ILE A 225 -36.43 -16.88 12.53
CA ILE A 225 -36.58 -17.43 13.87
C ILE A 225 -37.18 -18.84 13.84
N GLY A 226 -37.04 -19.59 14.93
CA GLY A 226 -37.42 -21.01 14.98
C GLY A 226 -38.91 -21.28 14.74
N SER A 227 -39.78 -20.27 14.81
CA SER A 227 -41.22 -20.36 14.47
C SER A 227 -41.54 -20.35 12.97
N GLY A 228 -40.55 -20.10 12.11
CA GLY A 228 -40.72 -19.89 10.68
C GLY A 228 -41.08 -18.45 10.28
N GLU A 229 -41.13 -17.55 11.25
CA GLU A 229 -41.26 -16.11 11.05
C GLU A 229 -39.90 -15.46 10.87
N THR A 230 -39.86 -14.18 10.48
CA THR A 230 -38.62 -13.38 10.38
C THR A 230 -38.75 -12.12 11.17
N ILE A 231 -37.63 -11.67 11.72
CA ILE A 231 -37.51 -10.38 12.42
C ILE A 231 -36.41 -9.53 11.77
N PRO A 232 -36.47 -8.21 11.79
CA PRO A 232 -35.39 -7.37 11.32
C PRO A 232 -34.18 -7.48 12.26
N LEU A 233 -32.97 -7.42 11.69
CA LEU A 233 -31.71 -7.53 12.42
C LEU A 233 -31.61 -6.54 13.61
N THR A 234 -32.18 -5.34 13.47
CA THR A 234 -32.21 -4.33 14.53
C THR A 234 -32.92 -4.76 15.81
N GLN A 235 -33.72 -5.81 15.79
CA GLN A 235 -34.32 -6.36 17.01
C GLN A 235 -33.34 -7.16 17.87
N VAL A 236 -32.27 -7.69 17.28
CA VAL A 236 -31.29 -8.57 17.96
C VAL A 236 -29.87 -8.04 17.91
N ALA A 237 -29.62 -6.95 17.19
CA ALA A 237 -28.29 -6.32 17.09
C ALA A 237 -28.40 -4.81 16.92
N ASP A 238 -27.40 -4.10 17.38
CA ASP A 238 -27.19 -2.69 17.11
C ASP A 238 -26.20 -2.54 15.96
N ILE A 239 -26.51 -1.65 15.00
CA ILE A 239 -25.69 -1.41 13.81
C ILE A 239 -24.98 -0.08 13.96
N ILE A 240 -23.67 -0.13 14.13
CA ILE A 240 -22.81 1.01 14.38
C ILE A 240 -22.00 1.28 13.12
N TYR A 241 -21.98 2.54 12.69
CA TYR A 241 -21.12 3.01 11.60
C TYR A 241 -20.00 3.84 12.20
N GLU A 242 -18.79 3.30 12.21
CA GLU A 242 -17.62 3.99 12.76
C GLU A 242 -16.36 3.70 11.94
N PRO A 243 -15.40 4.62 11.94
CA PRO A 243 -14.11 4.35 11.34
C PRO A 243 -13.35 3.31 12.16
N ALA A 244 -12.76 2.34 11.47
CA ALA A 244 -11.96 1.28 12.07
C ALA A 244 -10.56 1.24 11.43
N PRO A 245 -9.62 0.47 12.03
CA PRO A 245 -8.33 0.24 11.41
C PRO A 245 -8.47 -0.41 10.03
N ALA A 246 -7.85 0.21 9.02
CA ALA A 246 -7.79 -0.37 7.68
C ALA A 246 -6.74 -1.49 7.61
N GLN A 247 -5.61 -1.27 8.28
CA GLN A 247 -4.48 -2.17 8.36
C GLN A 247 -3.73 -1.97 9.67
N ILE A 248 -3.19 -3.05 10.23
CA ILE A 248 -2.31 -2.98 11.41
C ILE A 248 -1.00 -3.67 11.04
N SER A 249 0.03 -2.88 10.80
CA SER A 249 1.35 -3.38 10.40
C SER A 249 2.25 -3.63 11.61
N HIS A 250 2.95 -4.77 11.58
CA HIS A 250 3.92 -5.14 12.60
C HIS A 250 5.28 -5.46 11.97
N GLU A 251 6.34 -5.14 12.66
CA GLU A 251 7.71 -5.53 12.30
C GLU A 251 8.47 -5.95 13.57
N ASN A 252 9.07 -7.13 13.54
CA ASN A 252 9.74 -7.73 14.71
C ASN A 252 8.89 -7.77 15.98
N GLY A 253 7.59 -7.99 15.85
CA GLY A 253 6.64 -8.05 16.96
C GLY A 253 6.16 -6.69 17.49
N ALA A 254 6.70 -5.58 17.01
CA ALA A 254 6.27 -4.24 17.37
C ALA A 254 5.33 -3.66 16.26
N ARG A 255 4.27 -2.97 16.70
CA ARG A 255 3.35 -2.26 15.81
C ARG A 255 4.05 -1.04 15.22
N ARG A 256 3.83 -0.79 13.94
CA ARG A 256 4.46 0.32 13.24
C ARG A 256 3.54 1.00 12.21
N ILE A 257 3.92 2.22 11.85
CA ILE A 257 3.51 2.92 10.63
C ILE A 257 4.77 3.34 9.86
N TYR A 258 4.68 3.51 8.54
CA TYR A 258 5.79 4.09 7.79
C TYR A 258 5.37 5.34 7.01
N VAL A 259 6.33 6.22 6.83
CA VAL A 259 6.29 7.37 5.91
C VAL A 259 7.30 7.10 4.83
N GLY A 260 6.82 6.69 3.65
CA GLY A 260 7.64 6.41 2.47
C GLY A 260 7.82 7.67 1.64
N PHE A 261 8.96 7.78 0.97
CA PHE A 261 9.24 8.86 0.00
C PHE A 261 10.34 8.44 -0.97
N ASN A 262 10.36 9.06 -2.14
CA ASN A 262 11.40 8.89 -3.13
C ASN A 262 12.32 10.09 -3.17
N ILE A 263 13.52 9.92 -3.73
CA ILE A 263 14.50 11.00 -3.82
C ILE A 263 14.78 11.28 -5.30
N LYS A 264 14.54 12.53 -5.71
CA LYS A 264 14.78 13.00 -7.08
C LYS A 264 15.77 14.16 -7.08
N GLY A 265 16.79 14.09 -7.96
CA GLY A 265 17.73 15.19 -8.21
C GLY A 265 18.70 15.51 -7.08
N ARG A 266 18.81 14.66 -6.05
CA ARG A 266 19.71 14.83 -4.91
C ARG A 266 20.25 13.47 -4.42
N ASP A 267 21.40 13.50 -3.75
CA ASP A 267 22.00 12.32 -3.12
C ASP A 267 21.16 11.81 -1.94
N VAL A 268 21.00 10.49 -1.86
CA VAL A 268 20.19 9.82 -0.84
C VAL A 268 20.71 10.07 0.56
N GLN A 269 22.03 9.92 0.77
CA GLN A 269 22.64 10.07 2.09
C GLN A 269 22.46 11.49 2.64
N SER A 270 22.77 12.51 1.83
CA SER A 270 22.65 13.91 2.26
C SER A 270 21.20 14.33 2.53
N THR A 271 20.26 13.75 1.80
CA THR A 271 18.82 14.01 2.01
C THR A 271 18.34 13.37 3.32
N VAL A 272 18.74 12.13 3.58
CA VAL A 272 18.37 11.45 4.83
C VAL A 272 19.04 12.09 6.03
N ASP A 273 20.30 12.53 5.93
CA ASP A 273 20.99 13.25 7.01
C ASP A 273 20.28 14.56 7.37
N GLU A 274 19.78 15.29 6.36
CA GLU A 274 18.98 16.51 6.60
C GLU A 274 17.65 16.19 7.28
N ILE A 275 16.96 15.13 6.84
CA ILE A 275 15.72 14.65 7.45
C ILE A 275 15.98 14.24 8.91
N GLN A 276 17.04 13.49 9.17
CA GLN A 276 17.40 13.07 10.52
C GLN A 276 17.61 14.26 11.45
N ASN A 277 18.41 15.23 11.01
CA ASN A 277 18.65 16.46 11.78
C ASN A 277 17.34 17.24 12.05
N LEU A 278 16.41 17.26 11.08
CA LEU A 278 15.12 17.92 11.23
C LEU A 278 14.24 17.18 12.24
N LEU A 279 14.18 15.85 12.16
CA LEU A 279 13.37 15.02 13.06
C LEU A 279 13.92 15.04 14.48
N ASP A 280 15.24 14.90 14.66
CA ASP A 280 15.89 14.94 15.98
C ASP A 280 15.68 16.30 16.67
N ALA A 281 15.62 17.39 15.89
CA ALA A 281 15.40 18.74 16.44
C ALA A 281 13.92 19.04 16.76
N LYS A 282 12.98 18.52 16.00
CA LYS A 282 11.56 18.96 16.04
C LYS A 282 10.55 17.88 16.38
N LEU A 283 10.85 16.60 16.13
CA LEU A 283 9.92 15.51 16.40
C LEU A 283 9.98 15.13 17.89
N LYS A 284 8.85 15.29 18.59
CA LYS A 284 8.71 14.83 19.98
C LYS A 284 7.94 13.52 19.97
N LEU A 285 8.61 12.44 20.28
CA LEU A 285 8.01 11.14 20.42
C LEU A 285 7.50 10.91 21.86
N PRO A 286 6.32 10.30 22.05
CA PRO A 286 5.88 9.84 23.35
C PRO A 286 6.83 8.78 23.94
N GLU A 287 6.70 8.49 25.23
CA GLU A 287 7.48 7.44 25.88
C GLU A 287 7.14 6.06 25.27
N GLY A 288 8.16 5.28 24.96
CA GLY A 288 8.02 3.98 24.28
C GLY A 288 7.94 4.03 22.76
N TYR A 289 7.86 5.23 22.15
CA TYR A 289 7.89 5.40 20.70
C TYR A 289 9.30 5.67 20.21
N TYR A 290 9.62 5.11 19.04
CA TYR A 290 10.90 5.35 18.37
C TYR A 290 10.72 5.27 16.86
N TYR A 291 11.71 5.78 16.11
CA TYR A 291 11.69 5.65 14.66
C TYR A 291 13.00 5.05 14.14
N THR A 292 12.93 4.43 12.97
CA THR A 292 14.07 3.88 12.24
C THR A 292 13.93 4.19 10.76
N TYR A 293 15.03 4.10 10.03
CA TYR A 293 15.01 4.20 8.58
C TYR A 293 14.93 2.82 7.94
N GLY A 294 14.17 2.72 6.84
CA GLY A 294 14.04 1.53 6.00
C GLY A 294 14.22 1.88 4.53
N GLY A 295 13.93 0.92 3.66
CA GLY A 295 14.08 1.08 2.22
C GLY A 295 15.50 0.80 1.73
N GLU A 296 15.82 1.23 0.51
CA GLU A 296 17.15 1.08 -0.09
C GLU A 296 18.26 1.72 0.75
N PHE A 297 17.93 2.77 1.48
CA PHE A 297 18.86 3.43 2.40
C PHE A 297 19.45 2.49 3.45
N GLN A 298 18.64 1.58 4.02
CA GLN A 298 19.12 0.60 5.00
C GLN A 298 20.12 -0.37 4.35
N ASN A 299 19.85 -0.79 3.12
CA ASN A 299 20.75 -1.66 2.35
C ASN A 299 22.04 -0.94 2.00
N LEU A 300 21.98 0.33 1.61
CA LEU A 300 23.14 1.18 1.34
C LEU A 300 24.05 1.31 2.57
N GLN A 301 23.50 1.62 3.74
CA GLN A 301 24.26 1.69 4.99
C GLN A 301 24.92 0.36 5.35
N SER A 302 24.19 -0.75 5.20
CA SER A 302 24.73 -2.09 5.43
C SER A 302 25.88 -2.43 4.47
N ALA A 303 25.75 -2.04 3.20
CA ALA A 303 26.79 -2.23 2.19
C ALA A 303 28.03 -1.38 2.48
N ILE A 304 27.85 -0.10 2.82
CA ILE A 304 28.95 0.81 3.20
C ILE A 304 29.70 0.27 4.43
N THR A 305 28.98 -0.18 5.47
CA THR A 305 29.60 -0.75 6.67
C THR A 305 30.43 -1.98 6.36
N ARG A 306 29.92 -2.88 5.51
CA ARG A 306 30.67 -4.07 5.06
C ARG A 306 31.90 -3.69 4.24
N LEU A 307 31.78 -2.73 3.32
CA LEU A 307 32.89 -2.24 2.51
C LEU A 307 33.98 -1.59 3.35
N MET A 308 33.63 -0.83 4.38
CA MET A 308 34.58 -0.21 5.31
C MET A 308 35.45 -1.26 6.05
N ILE A 309 34.98 -2.49 6.20
CA ILE A 309 35.73 -3.58 6.81
C ILE A 309 36.49 -4.37 5.73
N VAL A 310 35.83 -4.73 4.64
CA VAL A 310 36.38 -5.64 3.61
C VAL A 310 37.49 -4.97 2.81
N VAL A 311 37.36 -3.68 2.45
CA VAL A 311 38.35 -2.99 1.64
C VAL A 311 39.70 -2.85 2.35
N PRO A 312 39.77 -2.35 3.62
CA PRO A 312 41.02 -2.32 4.35
C PRO A 312 41.65 -3.71 4.56
N LEU A 313 40.81 -4.72 4.85
CA LEU A 313 41.28 -6.10 5.00
C LEU A 313 41.90 -6.64 3.69
N ALA A 314 41.24 -6.40 2.55
CA ALA A 314 41.76 -6.78 1.25
C ALA A 314 43.10 -6.07 0.93
N LEU A 315 43.19 -4.79 1.21
CA LEU A 315 44.43 -4.02 1.04
C LEU A 315 45.57 -4.55 1.94
N ILE A 316 45.27 -4.91 3.19
CA ILE A 316 46.24 -5.54 4.08
C ILE A 316 46.73 -6.86 3.52
N ILE A 317 45.83 -7.72 3.04
CA ILE A 317 46.18 -9.00 2.45
C ILE A 317 47.04 -8.83 1.20
N ILE A 318 46.65 -7.91 0.30
CA ILE A 318 47.42 -7.58 -0.90
C ILE A 318 48.83 -7.07 -0.51
N PHE A 319 48.90 -6.19 0.45
CA PHE A 319 50.19 -5.67 0.96
C PHE A 319 51.07 -6.80 1.51
N LEU A 320 50.50 -7.71 2.32
CA LEU A 320 51.22 -8.86 2.88
C LEU A 320 51.75 -9.81 1.79
N LEU A 321 50.94 -10.05 0.76
CA LEU A 321 51.34 -10.91 -0.38
C LEU A 321 52.47 -10.26 -1.19
N LEU A 322 52.36 -8.96 -1.46
CA LEU A 322 53.41 -8.18 -2.13
C LEU A 322 54.70 -8.15 -1.30
N TYR A 323 54.57 -7.88 0.01
CA TYR A 323 55.72 -7.91 0.90
C TYR A 323 56.40 -9.28 0.96
N ALA A 324 55.63 -10.34 1.00
CA ALA A 324 56.19 -11.72 0.98
C ALA A 324 56.97 -12.03 -0.32
N THR A 325 56.53 -11.41 -1.44
CA THR A 325 57.18 -11.58 -2.76
C THR A 325 58.42 -10.68 -2.92
N VAL A 326 58.29 -9.38 -2.62
CA VAL A 326 59.34 -8.38 -2.89
C VAL A 326 60.29 -8.20 -1.72
N LYS A 327 59.87 -8.54 -0.50
CA LYS A 327 60.63 -8.40 0.77
C LYS A 327 61.12 -6.96 1.05
N ASN A 328 60.48 -5.96 0.44
CA ASN A 328 60.82 -4.54 0.61
C ASN A 328 59.52 -3.76 0.82
N VAL A 329 59.36 -3.15 2.01
CA VAL A 329 58.15 -2.41 2.38
C VAL A 329 57.88 -1.23 1.43
N ARG A 330 58.94 -0.57 0.94
CA ARG A 330 58.86 0.62 0.09
C ARG A 330 58.34 0.32 -1.32
N GLU A 331 58.57 -0.90 -1.77
CA GLU A 331 58.11 -1.40 -3.07
C GLU A 331 56.80 -2.16 -3.00
N SER A 332 56.32 -2.47 -1.78
CA SER A 332 55.05 -3.17 -1.54
C SER A 332 53.92 -2.20 -1.20
N LEU A 333 54.20 -0.95 -0.97
CA LEU A 333 53.27 0.15 -0.73
C LEU A 333 52.95 0.86 -2.05
#